data_c8b3004cb6b56dae87e11ad18d4895ef
#
_entry.id   c8b3004cb6b56dae87e11ad18d4895ef
#
_cell.length_a   1.000
_cell.length_b   1.000
_cell.length_c   1.000
_cell.angle_alpha   90.00
_cell.angle_beta   90.00
_cell.angle_gamma   90.00
#
_symmetry.space_group_name_H-M   'P 1'
#
loop_
_entity.id
_entity.type
_entity.pdbx_description
1 polymer ?
#
loop_
_entity_poly.entity_id
_entity_poly.type
_entity_poly.pdbx_seq_one_letter_code
_entity_poly.pdbx_strand_id
1 'polypeptide(L)'
;METNTYCLSEIAEICDSKRIPLSAMERVKRQGRYRYYGAQGVIDYVDYYLFDGEYLLIAEDGENLKSLKQNIAQVVSGRFWVNNHAHIIQTNSKCRLRYLYYLINSMDISGYITGSAQPKLSQANMKKIELELPDILTQDKILSVLCTVDKK
;
A
#
# COMPACT_ATOMS: atom_id res chain seq x y z
N MET A 1 -12.66 -21.84 -7.74
CA MET A 1 -11.22 -21.58 -7.55
C MET A 1 -10.86 -21.91 -6.10
N GLU A 2 -9.84 -22.73 -5.95
CA GLU A 2 -9.38 -23.11 -4.63
C GLU A 2 -8.50 -22.03 -4.03
N THR A 3 -8.77 -21.63 -2.79
CA THR A 3 -8.03 -20.61 -2.08
C THR A 3 -7.68 -21.05 -0.67
N ASN A 4 -6.65 -20.42 -0.11
CA ASN A 4 -6.31 -20.55 1.30
C ASN A 4 -6.45 -19.17 1.97
N THR A 5 -6.82 -19.19 3.24
CA THR A 5 -6.99 -17.97 4.04
C THR A 5 -5.70 -17.62 4.75
N TYR A 6 -5.25 -16.39 4.60
CA TYR A 6 -4.07 -15.85 5.28
C TYR A 6 -4.40 -14.51 5.92
N CYS A 7 -3.75 -14.20 7.04
CA CYS A 7 -3.67 -12.81 7.50
C CYS A 7 -2.60 -12.08 6.68
N LEU A 8 -2.78 -10.78 6.48
CA LEU A 8 -1.82 -9.99 5.71
C LEU A 8 -0.39 -10.16 6.24
N SER A 9 -0.21 -10.22 7.56
CA SER A 9 1.11 -10.42 8.17
C SER A 9 1.80 -11.71 7.75
N GLU A 10 1.06 -12.71 7.29
CA GLU A 10 1.62 -13.98 6.85
C GLU A 10 2.16 -13.95 5.43
N ILE A 11 1.74 -12.98 4.64
CA ILE A 11 2.09 -12.89 3.21
C ILE A 11 2.86 -11.62 2.85
N ALA A 12 3.12 -10.76 3.82
CA ALA A 12 3.77 -9.47 3.57
C ALA A 12 4.78 -9.14 4.68
N GLU A 13 5.83 -8.44 4.27
CA GLU A 13 6.76 -7.78 5.18
C GLU A 13 6.37 -6.32 5.30
N ILE A 14 6.21 -5.85 6.54
CA ILE A 14 5.80 -4.47 6.81
C ILE A 14 7.05 -3.65 7.11
N CYS A 15 7.27 -2.60 6.31
CA CYS A 15 8.47 -1.79 6.36
C CYS A 15 8.23 -0.41 7.01
N ASP A 16 7.15 -0.26 7.75
CA ASP A 16 6.73 1.01 8.36
C ASP A 16 7.78 1.63 9.27
N SER A 17 8.56 0.80 9.96
CA SER A 17 9.60 1.30 10.88
C SER A 17 10.70 2.10 10.16
N LYS A 18 10.82 1.97 8.86
CA LYS A 18 11.80 2.69 8.04
C LYS A 18 11.30 4.06 7.56
N ARG A 19 10.03 4.37 7.82
CA ARG A 19 9.45 5.67 7.40
C ARG A 19 10.02 6.79 8.28
N ILE A 20 10.28 7.94 7.66
CA ILE A 20 10.69 9.16 8.35
C ILE A 20 9.79 10.29 7.86
N PRO A 21 8.83 10.77 8.66
CA PRO A 21 8.00 11.89 8.24
C PRO A 21 8.81 13.19 8.25
N LEU A 22 8.66 13.98 7.20
CA LEU A 22 9.26 15.31 7.11
C LEU A 22 8.15 16.34 7.16
N SER A 23 8.30 17.35 8.03
CA SER A 23 7.38 18.48 8.07
C SER A 23 7.47 19.28 6.77
N ALA A 24 6.45 20.11 6.51
CA ALA A 24 6.47 21.00 5.34
C ALA A 24 7.70 21.91 5.35
N MET A 25 8.10 22.43 6.53
CA MET A 25 9.30 23.26 6.67
C MET A 25 10.58 22.52 6.36
N GLU A 26 10.68 21.28 6.82
CA GLU A 26 11.84 20.42 6.52
C GLU A 26 11.93 20.13 5.02
N ARG A 27 10.78 19.84 4.38
CA ARG A 27 10.75 19.55 2.94
C ARG A 27 11.15 20.75 2.09
N VAL A 28 10.76 21.96 2.49
CA VAL A 28 11.18 23.21 1.80
C VAL A 28 12.71 23.29 1.71
N LYS A 29 13.42 22.87 2.76
CA LYS A 29 14.88 22.88 2.81
C LYS A 29 15.52 21.71 2.09
N ARG A 30 14.72 20.73 1.66
CA ARG A 30 15.22 19.46 1.10
C ARG A 30 14.59 19.16 -0.27
N GLN A 31 14.29 20.17 -1.04
CA GLN A 31 13.69 19.99 -2.36
C GLN A 31 14.64 19.26 -3.31
N GLY A 32 14.10 18.36 -4.12
CA GLY A 32 14.87 17.53 -5.05
C GLY A 32 14.01 16.80 -6.04
N ARG A 33 14.49 15.65 -6.50
CA ARG A 33 13.87 14.88 -7.58
C ARG A 33 13.17 13.60 -7.14
N TYR A 34 13.31 13.20 -5.87
CA TYR A 34 12.72 11.95 -5.39
C TYR A 34 11.31 12.19 -4.86
N ARG A 35 10.38 11.31 -5.27
CA ARG A 35 8.98 11.40 -4.86
C ARG A 35 8.85 11.20 -3.37
N TYR A 36 8.06 12.06 -2.73
CA TYR A 36 7.69 11.97 -1.33
C TYR A 36 6.20 11.64 -1.24
N TYR A 37 5.88 10.46 -0.73
CA TYR A 37 4.51 9.95 -0.70
C TYR A 37 3.82 10.22 0.61
N GLY A 38 2.54 10.61 0.52
CA GLY A 38 1.57 10.61 1.61
C GLY A 38 0.57 9.47 1.42
N ALA A 39 -0.57 9.58 2.12
CA ALA A 39 -1.60 8.53 2.10
C ALA A 39 -2.18 8.27 0.69
N GLN A 40 -2.28 9.27 -0.16
CA GLN A 40 -2.99 9.20 -1.43
C GLN A 40 -2.10 9.48 -2.64
N GLY A 41 -0.79 9.42 -2.49
CA GLY A 41 0.13 9.62 -3.59
C GLY A 41 1.23 10.60 -3.28
N VAL A 42 1.88 11.11 -4.34
CA VAL A 42 2.99 12.06 -4.22
C VAL A 42 2.47 13.40 -3.73
N ILE A 43 3.07 13.90 -2.65
CA ILE A 43 2.74 15.22 -2.10
C ILE A 43 3.89 16.21 -2.21
N ASP A 44 5.11 15.74 -2.52
CA ASP A 44 6.28 16.59 -2.65
C ASP A 44 7.41 15.84 -3.35
N TYR A 45 8.54 16.55 -3.59
CA TYR A 45 9.76 15.97 -4.14
C TYR A 45 10.92 16.41 -3.27
N VAL A 46 11.74 15.45 -2.84
CA VAL A 46 12.82 15.69 -1.88
C VAL A 46 14.18 15.27 -2.44
N ASP A 47 15.26 15.64 -1.71
CA ASP A 47 16.64 15.52 -2.17
C ASP A 47 17.22 14.12 -2.04
N TYR A 48 16.53 13.22 -1.35
CA TYR A 48 17.02 11.86 -1.19
C TYR A 48 15.85 10.86 -1.09
N TYR A 49 16.17 9.59 -0.91
CA TYR A 49 15.19 8.50 -0.86
C TYR A 49 15.45 7.60 0.35
N LEU A 50 14.40 6.93 0.82
CA LEU A 50 14.48 5.93 1.89
C LEU A 50 14.32 4.52 1.34
N PHE A 51 13.64 4.37 0.22
CA PHE A 51 13.28 3.08 -0.36
C PHE A 51 13.75 3.01 -1.81
N ASP A 52 14.19 1.81 -2.20
CA ASP A 52 14.61 1.53 -3.57
C ASP A 52 14.10 0.13 -3.92
N GLY A 53 13.11 0.04 -4.79
CA GLY A 53 12.51 -1.22 -5.19
C GLY A 53 11.03 -1.08 -5.47
N GLU A 54 10.32 -2.22 -5.53
CA GLU A 54 8.88 -2.25 -5.74
C GLU A 54 8.18 -2.55 -4.41
N TYR A 55 7.21 -1.70 -4.07
CA TYR A 55 6.48 -1.76 -2.81
C TYR A 55 5.00 -1.49 -3.04
N LEU A 56 4.18 -1.90 -2.08
CA LEU A 56 2.78 -1.50 -2.01
C LEU A 56 2.62 -0.50 -0.88
N LEU A 57 2.02 0.65 -1.18
CA LEU A 57 1.62 1.62 -0.17
C LEU A 57 0.13 1.45 0.09
N ILE A 58 -0.25 1.42 1.37
CA ILE A 58 -1.66 1.35 1.79
C ILE A 58 -1.92 2.51 2.72
N ALA A 59 -2.95 3.31 2.44
CA ALA A 59 -3.28 4.46 3.27
C ALA A 59 -3.45 4.07 4.74
N GLU A 60 -2.80 4.79 5.65
CA GLU A 60 -2.92 4.57 7.09
C GLU A 60 -4.06 5.37 7.69
N ASP A 61 -4.37 6.54 7.11
CA ASP A 61 -5.42 7.43 7.60
C ASP A 61 -6.03 8.24 6.45
N GLY A 62 -7.06 8.99 6.76
CA GLY A 62 -7.70 9.92 5.85
C GLY A 62 -9.12 9.51 5.46
N GLU A 63 -9.87 10.49 4.98
CA GLU A 63 -11.28 10.33 4.62
C GLU A 63 -11.49 9.27 3.53
N ASN A 64 -10.51 9.10 2.64
CA ASN A 64 -10.64 8.14 1.55
C ASN A 64 -10.76 6.68 2.04
N LEU A 65 -10.34 6.39 3.26
CA LEU A 65 -10.56 5.07 3.86
C LEU A 65 -12.05 4.74 4.00
N LYS A 66 -12.91 5.75 4.09
CA LYS A 66 -14.37 5.60 4.14
C LYS A 66 -15.02 5.87 2.80
N SER A 67 -14.66 6.99 2.16
CA SER A 67 -15.31 7.42 0.92
C SER A 67 -14.94 6.55 -0.27
N LEU A 68 -13.74 5.97 -0.27
CA LEU A 68 -13.23 5.09 -1.34
C LEU A 68 -13.35 5.72 -2.75
N LYS A 69 -13.21 7.04 -2.83
CA LYS A 69 -13.22 7.75 -4.10
C LYS A 69 -12.02 7.43 -4.96
N GLN A 70 -10.91 7.06 -4.32
CA GLN A 70 -9.67 6.65 -4.95
C GLN A 70 -9.23 5.32 -4.33
N ASN A 71 -8.34 4.61 -5.02
CA ASN A 71 -7.73 3.41 -4.46
C ASN A 71 -6.98 3.74 -3.17
N ILE A 72 -7.10 2.88 -2.17
CA ILE A 72 -6.37 3.03 -0.90
C ILE A 72 -4.98 2.43 -0.97
N ALA A 73 -4.73 1.55 -1.93
CA ALA A 73 -3.43 0.91 -2.13
C ALA A 73 -2.88 1.27 -3.51
N GLN A 74 -1.56 1.47 -3.59
CA GLN A 74 -0.88 1.79 -4.84
C GLN A 74 0.47 1.09 -4.92
N VAL A 75 0.83 0.61 -6.10
CA VAL A 75 2.15 0.04 -6.37
C VAL A 75 3.10 1.18 -6.71
N VAL A 76 4.25 1.22 -6.02
CA VAL A 76 5.29 2.19 -6.30
C VAL A 76 6.61 1.47 -6.54
N SER A 77 7.43 2.01 -7.44
CA SER A 77 8.73 1.42 -7.77
C SER A 77 9.79 2.49 -7.96
N GLY A 78 11.05 2.07 -7.85
CA GLY A 78 12.19 2.98 -7.97
C GLY A 78 12.60 3.52 -6.61
N ARG A 79 13.14 4.73 -6.60
CA ARG A 79 13.66 5.39 -5.39
C ARG A 79 12.69 6.45 -4.94
N PHE A 80 12.30 6.41 -3.66
CA PHE A 80 11.26 7.32 -3.13
C PHE A 80 11.34 7.40 -1.61
N TRP A 81 10.56 8.34 -1.06
CA TRP A 81 10.42 8.58 0.38
C TRP A 81 8.94 8.47 0.76
N VAL A 82 8.65 8.00 1.96
CA VAL A 82 7.26 7.83 2.44
C VAL A 82 7.14 8.43 3.84
N ASN A 83 6.05 9.17 4.07
CA ASN A 83 5.74 9.69 5.40
C ASN A 83 4.95 8.66 6.23
N ASN A 84 4.44 9.09 7.39
CA ASN A 84 3.72 8.21 8.32
C ASN A 84 2.21 8.08 8.02
N HIS A 85 1.72 8.59 6.88
CA HIS A 85 0.31 8.47 6.50
C HIS A 85 0.05 7.33 5.52
N ALA A 86 1.06 6.59 5.15
CA ALA A 86 0.94 5.39 4.33
C ALA A 86 1.76 4.25 4.94
N HIS A 87 1.17 3.07 5.02
CA HIS A 87 1.91 1.83 5.28
C HIS A 87 2.70 1.47 4.04
N ILE A 88 3.87 0.87 4.23
CA ILE A 88 4.70 0.40 3.12
C ILE A 88 5.06 -1.08 3.33
N ILE A 89 4.74 -1.91 2.34
CA ILE A 89 4.91 -3.36 2.45
C ILE A 89 5.50 -3.95 1.18
N GLN A 90 6.10 -5.13 1.34
CA GLN A 90 6.46 -6.04 0.25
C GLN A 90 5.80 -7.38 0.51
N THR A 91 5.50 -8.13 -0.54
CA THR A 91 4.93 -9.48 -0.39
C THR A 91 6.03 -10.54 -0.42
N ASN A 92 5.71 -11.70 0.18
CA ASN A 92 6.58 -12.87 0.13
C ASN A 92 6.17 -13.82 -1.01
N SER A 93 6.70 -15.05 -1.00
CA SER A 93 6.45 -16.04 -2.05
C SER A 93 5.00 -16.52 -2.18
N LYS A 94 4.15 -16.22 -1.21
CA LYS A 94 2.74 -16.64 -1.20
C LYS A 94 1.82 -15.70 -1.97
N CYS A 95 2.26 -14.48 -2.25
CA CYS A 95 1.40 -13.48 -2.87
C CYS A 95 2.21 -12.55 -3.78
N ARG A 96 1.72 -12.34 -4.99
CA ARG A 96 2.28 -11.32 -5.88
C ARG A 96 1.86 -9.93 -5.40
N LEU A 97 2.79 -8.98 -5.45
CA LEU A 97 2.51 -7.61 -5.00
C LEU A 97 1.30 -7.00 -5.73
N ARG A 98 1.25 -7.16 -7.05
CA ARG A 98 0.13 -6.63 -7.85
C ARG A 98 -1.17 -7.36 -7.58
N TYR A 99 -1.14 -8.64 -7.21
CA TYR A 99 -2.34 -9.36 -6.81
C TYR A 99 -2.91 -8.75 -5.52
N LEU A 100 -2.04 -8.48 -4.54
CA LEU A 100 -2.46 -7.83 -3.30
C LEU A 100 -3.01 -6.42 -3.58
N TYR A 101 -2.41 -5.68 -4.48
CA TYR A 101 -2.90 -4.37 -4.90
C TYR A 101 -4.36 -4.45 -5.39
N TYR A 102 -4.67 -5.35 -6.31
CA TYR A 102 -6.03 -5.51 -6.81
C TYR A 102 -6.98 -6.00 -5.72
N LEU A 103 -6.54 -6.94 -4.89
CA LEU A 103 -7.36 -7.52 -3.84
C LEU A 103 -7.75 -6.47 -2.79
N ILE A 104 -6.78 -5.74 -2.26
CA ILE A 104 -7.02 -4.71 -1.23
C ILE A 104 -7.96 -3.63 -1.76
N ASN A 105 -7.78 -3.21 -3.02
CA ASN A 105 -8.61 -2.15 -3.60
C ASN A 105 -10.03 -2.63 -3.95
N SER A 106 -10.26 -3.94 -4.04
CA SER A 106 -11.55 -4.50 -4.40
C SER A 106 -12.36 -5.06 -3.22
N MET A 107 -11.71 -5.34 -2.09
CA MET A 107 -12.37 -5.93 -0.93
C MET A 107 -12.88 -4.89 0.05
N ASP A 108 -13.84 -5.28 0.88
CA ASP A 108 -14.34 -4.43 1.96
C ASP A 108 -13.46 -4.59 3.19
N ILE A 109 -12.70 -3.54 3.53
CA ILE A 109 -11.85 -3.53 4.72
C ILE A 109 -12.43 -2.66 5.84
N SER A 110 -13.69 -2.25 5.74
CA SER A 110 -14.32 -1.34 6.71
C SER A 110 -14.25 -1.86 8.15
N GLY A 111 -14.28 -3.18 8.33
CA GLY A 111 -14.16 -3.80 9.66
C GLY A 111 -12.82 -3.61 10.33
N TYR A 112 -11.80 -3.19 9.60
CA TYR A 112 -10.45 -2.94 10.12
C TYR A 112 -10.17 -1.45 10.33
N ILE A 113 -11.08 -0.58 9.87
CA ILE A 113 -10.93 0.88 9.95
C ILE A 113 -11.53 1.36 11.27
N THR A 114 -10.78 2.19 12.00
CA THR A 114 -11.24 2.82 13.23
C THR A 114 -11.39 4.32 13.05
N GLY A 115 -12.04 4.99 14.01
CA GLY A 115 -12.24 6.43 13.99
C GLY A 115 -13.39 6.87 13.10
N SER A 116 -14.32 7.66 13.65
CA SER A 116 -15.48 8.17 12.91
C SER A 116 -15.17 9.46 12.18
N ALA A 117 -14.55 10.43 12.86
CA ALA A 117 -14.20 11.72 12.30
C ALA A 117 -12.89 11.66 11.50
N GLN A 118 -11.94 10.86 11.97
CA GLN A 118 -10.64 10.68 11.33
C GLN A 118 -10.39 9.19 11.15
N PRO A 119 -10.78 8.65 9.99
CA PRO A 119 -10.59 7.22 9.72
C PRO A 119 -9.12 6.82 9.75
N LYS A 120 -8.85 5.66 10.34
CA LYS A 120 -7.49 5.13 10.45
C LYS A 120 -7.46 3.62 10.27
N LEU A 121 -6.48 3.16 9.50
CA LEU A 121 -6.10 1.76 9.41
C LEU A 121 -4.77 1.59 10.16
N SER A 122 -4.84 1.17 11.43
CA SER A 122 -3.63 0.95 12.21
C SER A 122 -2.81 -0.20 11.64
N GLN A 123 -1.51 -0.22 11.93
CA GLN A 123 -0.65 -1.34 11.54
C GLN A 123 -1.18 -2.65 12.13
N ALA A 124 -1.60 -2.65 13.40
CA ALA A 124 -2.13 -3.83 14.06
C ALA A 124 -3.37 -4.38 13.34
N ASN A 125 -4.29 -3.51 12.93
CA ASN A 125 -5.48 -3.92 12.21
C ASN A 125 -5.17 -4.34 10.78
N MET A 126 -4.24 -3.66 10.10
CA MET A 126 -3.80 -4.05 8.76
C MET A 126 -3.22 -5.47 8.77
N LYS A 127 -2.42 -5.80 9.77
CA LYS A 127 -1.83 -7.14 9.91
C LYS A 127 -2.88 -8.24 10.00
N LYS A 128 -4.06 -7.94 10.52
CA LYS A 128 -5.15 -8.88 10.75
C LYS A 128 -6.07 -9.06 9.55
N ILE A 129 -5.90 -8.28 8.48
CA ILE A 129 -6.76 -8.38 7.29
C ILE A 129 -6.69 -9.81 6.75
N GLU A 130 -7.83 -10.47 6.69
CA GLU A 130 -7.92 -11.83 6.15
C GLU A 130 -8.03 -11.79 4.64
N LEU A 131 -7.19 -12.58 3.98
CA LEU A 131 -7.07 -12.63 2.54
C LEU A 131 -7.28 -14.05 2.05
N GLU A 132 -8.13 -14.21 1.03
CA GLU A 132 -8.31 -15.47 0.33
C GLU A 132 -7.39 -15.47 -0.89
N LEU A 133 -6.34 -16.32 -0.86
CA LEU A 133 -5.36 -16.35 -1.94
C LEU A 133 -5.36 -17.70 -2.65
N PRO A 134 -5.45 -17.71 -4.00
CA PRO A 134 -5.14 -18.90 -4.77
C PRO A 134 -3.62 -19.12 -4.79
N ASP A 135 -3.19 -20.21 -5.39
CA ASP A 135 -1.76 -20.45 -5.57
C ASP A 135 -1.14 -19.40 -6.52
N ILE A 136 0.20 -19.35 -6.54
CA ILE A 136 0.94 -18.36 -7.32
C ILE A 136 0.65 -18.47 -8.82
N LEU A 137 0.55 -19.70 -9.34
CA LEU A 137 0.27 -19.89 -10.76
C LEU A 137 -1.11 -19.31 -11.14
N THR A 138 -2.09 -19.51 -10.28
CA THR A 138 -3.43 -18.93 -10.49
C THR A 138 -3.40 -17.42 -10.36
N GLN A 139 -2.66 -16.87 -9.37
CA GLN A 139 -2.46 -15.43 -9.26
C GLN A 139 -1.87 -14.86 -10.55
N ASP A 140 -0.84 -15.50 -11.10
CA ASP A 140 -0.19 -15.05 -12.33
C ASP A 140 -1.16 -15.05 -13.53
N LYS A 141 -2.02 -16.06 -13.63
CA LYS A 141 -3.05 -16.12 -14.68
C LYS A 141 -4.05 -14.98 -14.54
N ILE A 142 -4.51 -14.71 -13.33
CA ILE A 142 -5.44 -13.61 -13.07
C ILE A 142 -4.77 -12.27 -13.38
N LEU A 143 -3.53 -12.08 -12.97
CA LEU A 143 -2.79 -10.85 -13.23
C LEU A 143 -2.58 -10.60 -14.73
N SER A 144 -2.36 -11.64 -15.51
CA SER A 144 -2.20 -11.49 -16.96
C SER A 144 -3.44 -10.88 -17.60
N VAL A 145 -4.64 -11.24 -17.12
CA VAL A 145 -5.92 -10.68 -17.58
C VAL A 145 -6.12 -9.25 -17.08
N LEU A 146 -5.91 -9.03 -15.78
CA LEU A 146 -6.10 -7.70 -15.16
C LEU A 146 -5.15 -6.66 -15.74
N CYS A 147 -3.88 -7.00 -15.93
CA CYS A 147 -2.91 -6.09 -16.54
C CYS A 147 -3.28 -5.72 -17.97
N THR A 148 -3.87 -6.64 -18.73
CA THR A 148 -4.35 -6.38 -20.09
C THR A 148 -5.53 -5.39 -20.06
N VAL A 149 -6.46 -5.55 -19.13
CA VAL A 149 -7.60 -4.64 -18.95
C VAL A 149 -7.14 -3.24 -18.55
N ASP A 150 -6.20 -3.14 -17.62
CA ASP A 150 -5.70 -1.84 -17.14
C ASP A 150 -4.96 -1.05 -18.22
N LYS A 151 -4.40 -1.72 -19.25
CA LYS A 151 -3.69 -1.07 -20.36
C LYS A 151 -4.64 -0.46 -21.39
N LYS A 152 -5.90 -0.77 -21.31
CA LYS A 152 -6.92 -0.22 -22.21
C LYS A 152 -7.56 1.02 -21.59
#